data_3086a847002b949e2d9314d70ed396b0
#
_entry.id   3086a847002b949e2d9314d70ed396b0
#
_cell.length_a   1.000
_cell.length_b   1.000
_cell.length_c   1.000
_cell.angle_alpha   90.00
_cell.angle_beta   90.00
_cell.angle_gamma   90.00
#
_symmetry.space_group_name_H-M   'P 1'
#
loop_
_entity.id
_entity.type
_entity.pdbx_description
1 polymer ?
#
loop_
_entity_poly.entity_id
_entity_poly.type
_entity_poly.pdbx_seq_one_letter_code
_entity_poly.pdbx_strand_id
1 'polypeptide(L)'
;MKKLLLILSAALALAACKDEDPVFTISTEELKFDANGGEQKVFISTNRDWTAQVPQTDTWYTVSALSGTSDTEVTVTVEPYEDATPRTSTLTFDTALGLQSFKITQNGPVPPEQPESSALKVRGKGGRVAFPAVQGYVYEVGETPEWISVAETRKDSVVLQLDTNRTDAYRTADVVLKTTAGAELEKVSLEQSWRNIEPGEVLIEEVFFTSNALPTTGKPDMFHGDQYFKITNNSDELLYLDGLMISEAKYPSSTKTPFEFLDPIKKEACGVGTVYVIPGGGHDVPVEPGKSLIIANNAQNHLATNPNSFDLSGADFEWYDKSTSAANQDVDNPDVPNLDIWFTYSLSIWVLHDRGFKGYIISMPPYGVTKESYLAGYKWEGKYINHSLAGDFEMNISNAYKIPNTWVLDGVNTAIEENFQYTSWDESIDAGWTHCGKIDKDPERYGKSVLRKRGEDGKLIDTNNSTNDFTPDSTPSLKK
;
A
#
# COMPACT_ATOMS: atom_id res chain seq x y z
N MET A 1 76.77 -27.66 94.16
CA MET A 1 76.12 -28.62 95.07
C MET A 1 74.76 -28.90 94.51
N LYS A 2 74.35 -30.07 94.43
CA LYS A 2 73.07 -30.65 94.00
C LYS A 2 72.82 -30.72 92.48
N LYS A 3 73.09 -31.89 91.99
CA LYS A 3 72.73 -32.41 90.66
C LYS A 3 71.24 -32.70 90.61
N LEU A 4 70.56 -32.28 89.51
CA LEU A 4 69.18 -32.65 89.18
C LEU A 4 69.18 -33.57 87.97
N LEU A 5 68.65 -34.73 88.16
CA LEU A 5 68.51 -35.77 87.11
C LEU A 5 67.29 -35.49 86.28
N LEU A 6 67.43 -35.39 84.95
CA LEU A 6 66.34 -35.22 84.04
C LEU A 6 65.97 -36.59 83.45
N ILE A 7 64.76 -37.10 83.68
CA ILE A 7 64.20 -38.26 83.04
C ILE A 7 63.41 -37.82 81.79
N LEU A 8 63.88 -38.24 80.60
CA LEU A 8 63.23 -37.99 79.30
C LEU A 8 62.27 -39.15 79.02
N SER A 9 60.95 -38.88 79.19
CA SER A 9 59.89 -39.78 78.73
C SER A 9 59.48 -39.42 77.26
N ALA A 10 59.80 -40.30 76.29
CA ALA A 10 59.33 -40.18 74.94
C ALA A 10 57.86 -40.65 74.91
N ALA A 11 56.96 -39.74 74.70
CA ALA A 11 55.56 -40.05 74.32
C ALA A 11 55.46 -40.20 72.78
N LEU A 12 55.22 -41.39 72.31
CA LEU A 12 54.84 -41.65 70.88
C LEU A 12 53.40 -41.16 70.66
N ALA A 13 53.25 -40.04 69.99
CA ALA A 13 51.94 -39.59 69.49
C ALA A 13 51.64 -40.41 68.20
N LEU A 14 50.78 -41.36 68.30
CA LEU A 14 50.10 -41.92 67.14
C LEU A 14 49.10 -40.85 66.61
N ALA A 15 49.45 -40.12 65.54
CA ALA A 15 48.58 -39.32 64.81
C ALA A 15 47.68 -40.30 63.97
N ALA A 16 46.50 -40.60 64.48
CA ALA A 16 45.46 -41.23 63.69
C ALA A 16 45.01 -40.19 62.62
N CYS A 17 45.44 -40.36 61.44
CA CYS A 17 44.75 -39.69 60.26
C CYS A 17 43.28 -40.13 60.29
N LYS A 18 42.38 -39.29 60.81
CA LYS A 18 40.98 -39.44 60.48
C LYS A 18 40.87 -39.22 59.01
N ASP A 19 40.55 -40.25 58.26
CA ASP A 19 40.16 -40.16 56.88
C ASP A 19 38.87 -39.34 56.84
N GLU A 20 38.96 -38.09 56.31
CA GLU A 20 37.75 -37.23 56.21
C GLU A 20 36.71 -37.87 55.31
N ASP A 21 35.45 -37.79 55.72
CA ASP A 21 34.35 -38.32 54.92
C ASP A 21 34.41 -37.72 53.49
N PRO A 22 34.12 -38.53 52.43
CA PRO A 22 34.16 -38.00 51.08
C PRO A 22 33.09 -36.91 50.88
N VAL A 23 33.47 -35.84 50.23
CA VAL A 23 32.60 -34.73 49.84
C VAL A 23 32.66 -34.56 48.34
N PHE A 24 31.49 -34.33 47.72
CA PHE A 24 31.38 -33.92 46.33
C PHE A 24 30.13 -33.08 46.19
N THR A 25 30.27 -31.82 45.74
CA THR A 25 29.16 -30.93 45.43
C THR A 25 29.40 -30.20 44.13
N ILE A 26 28.32 -29.93 43.40
CA ILE A 26 28.29 -29.18 42.14
C ILE A 26 27.52 -27.87 42.44
N SER A 27 28.05 -26.74 42.02
CA SER A 27 27.44 -25.43 42.29
C SER A 27 26.10 -25.17 41.60
N THR A 28 25.70 -26.01 40.64
CA THR A 28 24.42 -25.91 39.93
C THR A 28 23.89 -27.29 39.53
N GLU A 29 22.59 -27.43 39.43
CA GLU A 29 21.94 -28.61 38.91
C GLU A 29 21.71 -28.55 37.36
N GLU A 30 21.75 -27.31 36.79
CA GLU A 30 21.55 -27.10 35.36
C GLU A 30 22.32 -25.84 34.91
N LEU A 31 22.96 -25.92 33.74
CA LEU A 31 23.43 -24.77 32.96
C LEU A 31 22.49 -24.53 31.78
N LYS A 32 22.11 -23.24 31.59
CA LYS A 32 21.24 -22.86 30.47
C LYS A 32 21.97 -21.87 29.59
N PHE A 33 21.99 -22.20 28.29
CA PHE A 33 22.57 -21.38 27.23
C PHE A 33 21.46 -20.93 26.28
N ASP A 34 21.62 -19.74 25.74
CA ASP A 34 20.83 -19.29 24.59
C ASP A 34 21.42 -19.86 23.26
N ALA A 35 20.82 -19.45 22.13
CA ALA A 35 21.25 -19.90 20.79
C ALA A 35 22.70 -19.52 20.46
N ASN A 36 23.26 -18.46 21.04
CA ASN A 36 24.62 -18.03 20.74
C ASN A 36 25.68 -18.92 21.43
N GLY A 37 25.26 -19.74 22.40
CA GLY A 37 26.18 -20.57 23.19
C GLY A 37 27.02 -19.74 24.11
N GLY A 38 28.34 -20.00 24.09
CA GLY A 38 29.30 -19.29 24.94
C GLY A 38 29.82 -20.12 26.10
N GLU A 39 30.33 -19.48 27.13
CA GLU A 39 31.01 -20.14 28.28
C GLU A 39 30.26 -19.88 29.56
N GLN A 40 30.10 -20.93 30.37
CA GLN A 40 29.64 -20.84 31.76
C GLN A 40 30.51 -21.71 32.65
N LYS A 41 30.63 -21.35 33.91
CA LYS A 41 31.51 -22.00 34.88
C LYS A 41 30.71 -22.71 35.95
N VAL A 42 31.17 -23.90 36.31
CA VAL A 42 30.64 -24.73 37.38
C VAL A 42 31.76 -24.99 38.39
N PHE A 43 31.50 -24.77 39.65
CA PHE A 43 32.43 -25.07 40.69
C PHE A 43 32.13 -26.44 41.31
N ILE A 44 33.16 -27.31 41.31
CA ILE A 44 33.15 -28.63 41.94
C ILE A 44 33.95 -28.51 43.24
N SER A 45 33.33 -28.82 44.36
CA SER A 45 34.03 -28.89 45.66
C SER A 45 34.13 -30.36 46.06
N THR A 46 35.36 -30.84 46.30
CA THR A 46 35.64 -32.24 46.59
C THR A 46 36.95 -32.40 47.34
N ASN A 47 37.01 -33.48 48.15
CA ASN A 47 38.23 -33.94 48.83
C ASN A 47 38.69 -35.35 48.33
N ARG A 48 38.14 -35.79 47.16
CA ARG A 48 38.47 -37.07 46.51
C ARG A 48 38.57 -36.85 45.02
N ASP A 49 39.20 -37.83 44.34
CA ASP A 49 39.31 -37.90 42.89
C ASP A 49 37.93 -38.07 42.23
N TRP A 50 37.75 -37.44 41.08
CA TRP A 50 36.56 -37.57 40.27
C TRP A 50 36.94 -37.66 38.77
N THR A 51 36.07 -38.27 37.97
CA THR A 51 36.15 -38.23 36.50
C THR A 51 34.79 -37.85 35.95
N ALA A 52 34.79 -37.12 34.80
CA ALA A 52 33.57 -36.75 34.13
C ALA A 52 33.43 -37.46 32.75
N GLN A 53 32.20 -37.74 32.38
CA GLN A 53 31.87 -38.36 31.10
C GLN A 53 30.89 -37.49 30.31
N VAL A 54 31.34 -37.06 29.11
CA VAL A 54 30.46 -36.40 28.11
C VAL A 54 29.88 -37.49 27.24
N PRO A 55 28.55 -37.54 26.97
CA PRO A 55 27.97 -38.47 26.05
C PRO A 55 28.61 -38.39 24.65
N GLN A 56 28.94 -39.49 24.02
CA GLN A 56 29.64 -39.50 22.71
C GLN A 56 28.81 -38.87 21.59
N THR A 57 27.50 -38.78 21.76
CA THR A 57 26.58 -38.16 20.81
C THR A 57 26.56 -36.63 20.89
N ASP A 58 27.07 -36.08 22.02
CA ASP A 58 26.88 -34.67 22.35
C ASP A 58 28.16 -33.88 22.05
N THR A 59 28.44 -33.73 20.78
CA THR A 59 29.64 -33.02 20.29
C THR A 59 29.54 -31.48 20.28
N TRP A 60 28.41 -30.94 20.73
CA TRP A 60 28.07 -29.53 20.64
C TRP A 60 28.53 -28.68 21.84
N TYR A 61 29.15 -29.32 22.80
CA TYR A 61 29.80 -28.62 23.92
C TYR A 61 31.13 -29.32 24.34
N THR A 62 31.97 -28.57 24.98
CA THR A 62 33.23 -29.03 25.58
C THR A 62 33.33 -28.64 27.02
N VAL A 63 34.16 -29.34 27.80
CA VAL A 63 34.44 -29.04 29.17
C VAL A 63 35.96 -28.89 29.39
N SER A 64 36.38 -27.94 30.22
CA SER A 64 37.80 -27.62 30.45
C SER A 64 38.53 -28.70 31.20
N ALA A 65 37.87 -29.53 32.01
CA ALA A 65 38.44 -30.62 32.72
C ALA A 65 37.48 -31.82 32.80
N LEU A 66 38.00 -33.02 32.58
CA LEU A 66 37.28 -34.30 32.68
C LEU A 66 37.70 -35.13 33.89
N SER A 67 38.61 -34.61 34.73
CA SER A 67 39.02 -35.22 35.99
C SER A 67 39.63 -34.19 36.92
N GLY A 68 39.63 -34.47 38.22
CA GLY A 68 40.26 -33.64 39.23
C GLY A 68 40.46 -34.41 40.53
N THR A 69 41.24 -33.82 41.47
CA THR A 69 41.58 -34.41 42.78
C THR A 69 41.25 -33.50 43.94
N SER A 70 40.79 -32.30 43.66
CA SER A 70 40.45 -31.23 44.63
C SER A 70 39.42 -30.30 44.02
N ASP A 71 39.02 -29.28 44.81
CA ASP A 71 38.16 -28.20 44.34
C ASP A 71 38.63 -27.66 43.01
N THR A 72 37.70 -27.59 42.05
CA THR A 72 38.01 -27.27 40.64
C THR A 72 36.90 -26.45 40.01
N GLU A 73 37.27 -25.39 39.30
CA GLU A 73 36.33 -24.68 38.41
C GLU A 73 36.39 -25.33 37.05
N VAL A 74 35.24 -25.79 36.57
CA VAL A 74 35.07 -26.39 35.23
C VAL A 74 34.32 -25.42 34.35
N THR A 75 34.89 -25.04 33.22
CA THR A 75 34.25 -24.23 32.21
C THR A 75 33.56 -25.16 31.18
N VAL A 76 32.28 -24.91 30.92
CA VAL A 76 31.50 -25.54 29.84
C VAL A 76 31.37 -24.52 28.73
N THR A 77 31.89 -24.87 27.55
CA THR A 77 31.83 -24.05 26.35
C THR A 77 30.85 -24.72 25.35
N VAL A 78 29.85 -23.98 24.92
CA VAL A 78 28.77 -24.43 24.07
C VAL A 78 28.81 -23.70 22.73
N GLU A 79 28.76 -24.45 21.63
CA GLU A 79 28.75 -23.87 20.29
C GLU A 79 27.41 -23.19 19.94
N PRO A 80 27.38 -22.21 19.01
CA PRO A 80 26.15 -21.62 18.51
C PRO A 80 25.20 -22.69 17.94
N TYR A 81 23.89 -22.46 18.10
CA TYR A 81 22.84 -23.40 17.72
C TYR A 81 21.73 -22.70 16.93
N GLU A 82 21.42 -23.23 15.74
CA GLU A 82 20.49 -22.61 14.77
C GLU A 82 19.10 -23.27 14.74
N ASP A 83 18.92 -24.43 15.41
CA ASP A 83 17.59 -25.10 15.45
C ASP A 83 16.73 -24.53 16.57
N ALA A 84 15.44 -24.35 16.31
CA ALA A 84 14.47 -23.83 17.28
C ALA A 84 14.20 -24.78 18.46
N THR A 85 14.43 -26.08 18.28
CA THR A 85 14.16 -27.11 19.29
C THR A 85 15.28 -27.13 20.33
N PRO A 86 15.02 -26.90 21.64
CA PRO A 86 16.07 -26.98 22.64
C PRO A 86 16.79 -28.33 22.64
N ARG A 87 18.11 -28.31 22.77
CA ARG A 87 18.92 -29.52 22.96
C ARG A 87 19.42 -29.61 24.40
N THR A 88 19.53 -30.84 24.88
CA THR A 88 19.95 -31.11 26.27
C THR A 88 20.97 -32.21 26.33
N SER A 89 21.89 -32.10 27.31
CA SER A 89 22.83 -33.13 27.65
C SER A 89 22.93 -33.27 29.18
N THR A 90 23.48 -34.38 29.64
CA THR A 90 23.77 -34.61 31.05
C THR A 90 25.26 -34.93 31.20
N LEU A 91 26.01 -34.06 31.88
CA LEU A 91 27.39 -34.33 32.26
C LEU A 91 27.40 -35.15 33.56
N THR A 92 27.99 -36.34 33.51
CA THR A 92 27.99 -37.27 34.61
C THR A 92 29.41 -37.36 35.20
N PHE A 93 29.49 -37.34 36.54
CA PHE A 93 30.71 -37.46 37.32
C PHE A 93 30.72 -38.79 38.09
N ASP A 94 31.79 -39.54 37.94
CA ASP A 94 32.06 -40.70 38.79
C ASP A 94 32.93 -40.26 39.99
N THR A 95 32.39 -40.43 41.19
CA THR A 95 32.95 -39.86 42.41
C THR A 95 32.94 -40.91 43.53
N ALA A 96 33.66 -40.63 44.60
CA ALA A 96 33.65 -41.49 45.82
C ALA A 96 32.23 -41.65 46.48
N LEU A 97 31.28 -40.76 46.11
CA LEU A 97 29.87 -40.81 46.55
C LEU A 97 28.95 -41.46 45.51
N GLY A 98 29.51 -42.06 44.45
CA GLY A 98 28.78 -42.56 43.31
C GLY A 98 28.58 -41.54 42.21
N LEU A 99 27.70 -41.84 41.23
CA LEU A 99 27.45 -40.99 40.10
C LEU A 99 26.67 -39.75 40.51
N GLN A 100 27.24 -38.59 40.14
CA GLN A 100 26.62 -37.27 40.28
C GLN A 100 26.49 -36.67 38.88
N SER A 101 25.56 -35.74 38.65
CA SER A 101 25.39 -35.13 37.34
C SER A 101 24.73 -33.76 37.42
N PHE A 102 24.96 -32.96 36.38
CA PHE A 102 24.12 -31.79 36.10
C PHE A 102 23.72 -31.75 34.64
N LYS A 103 22.62 -31.02 34.38
CA LYS A 103 22.05 -30.88 33.06
C LYS A 103 22.62 -29.66 32.32
N ILE A 104 22.85 -29.79 31.04
CA ILE A 104 23.18 -28.70 30.13
C ILE A 104 22.04 -28.57 29.14
N THR A 105 21.42 -27.39 29.07
CA THR A 105 20.34 -27.08 28.16
C THR A 105 20.75 -25.91 27.29
N GLN A 106 20.61 -26.03 25.97
CA GLN A 106 20.72 -24.92 25.08
C GLN A 106 19.40 -24.71 24.35
N ASN A 107 18.84 -23.51 24.50
CA ASN A 107 17.67 -23.10 23.76
C ASN A 107 18.05 -22.67 22.34
N GLY A 108 17.18 -22.91 21.39
CA GLY A 108 17.31 -22.31 20.06
C GLY A 108 17.09 -20.79 20.07
N PRO A 109 17.30 -20.13 18.93
CA PRO A 109 17.01 -18.71 18.80
C PRO A 109 15.56 -18.41 19.16
N VAL A 110 15.34 -17.36 19.95
CA VAL A 110 13.99 -16.87 20.24
C VAL A 110 13.63 -15.94 19.10
N PRO A 111 12.51 -16.16 18.39
CA PRO A 111 12.04 -15.19 17.39
C PRO A 111 11.93 -13.81 18.03
N PRO A 112 12.35 -12.74 17.37
CA PRO A 112 12.12 -11.40 17.87
C PRO A 112 10.62 -11.21 18.09
N GLU A 113 10.25 -10.62 19.22
CA GLU A 113 8.87 -10.24 19.48
C GLU A 113 8.42 -9.32 18.35
N GLN A 114 7.57 -9.81 17.46
CA GLN A 114 7.10 -9.01 16.34
C GLN A 114 6.17 -7.93 16.87
N PRO A 115 6.37 -6.66 16.49
CA PRO A 115 5.30 -5.69 16.60
C PRO A 115 4.10 -6.22 15.82
N GLU A 116 2.88 -6.01 16.32
CA GLU A 116 1.64 -6.39 15.60
C GLU A 116 1.79 -5.93 14.15
N SER A 117 2.05 -6.88 13.24
CA SER A 117 2.39 -6.56 11.88
C SER A 117 1.11 -6.17 11.17
N SER A 118 1.02 -4.92 10.76
CA SER A 118 0.04 -4.52 9.76
C SER A 118 0.22 -5.41 8.54
N ALA A 119 -0.89 -5.94 7.98
CA ALA A 119 -0.84 -6.78 6.81
C ALA A 119 0.00 -6.11 5.70
N LEU A 120 0.84 -6.89 5.04
CA LEU A 120 1.60 -6.43 3.89
C LEU A 120 0.62 -6.16 2.74
N LYS A 121 0.46 -4.90 2.39
CA LYS A 121 -0.48 -4.47 1.35
C LYS A 121 0.15 -4.61 -0.03
N VAL A 122 -0.59 -5.24 -0.95
CA VAL A 122 -0.14 -5.50 -2.32
C VAL A 122 -1.20 -5.01 -3.29
N ARG A 123 -0.76 -4.37 -4.37
CA ARG A 123 -1.64 -3.86 -5.43
C ARG A 123 -2.26 -5.01 -6.24
N GLY A 124 -3.38 -4.73 -6.90
CA GLY A 124 -4.17 -5.71 -7.66
C GLY A 124 -3.40 -6.48 -8.72
N LYS A 125 -2.43 -5.84 -9.35
CA LYS A 125 -1.57 -6.49 -10.33
C LYS A 125 -0.80 -7.69 -9.79
N GLY A 126 -0.53 -7.71 -8.48
CA GLY A 126 0.35 -8.71 -7.88
C GLY A 126 1.81 -8.49 -8.25
N GLY A 127 2.51 -9.60 -8.56
CA GLY A 127 3.93 -9.58 -8.85
C GLY A 127 4.78 -10.12 -7.71
N ARG A 128 6.07 -9.80 -7.72
CA ARG A 128 7.01 -10.28 -6.69
C ARG A 128 6.97 -9.39 -5.46
N VAL A 129 6.80 -10.02 -4.31
CA VAL A 129 6.81 -9.36 -3.00
C VAL A 129 7.80 -10.08 -2.12
N ALA A 130 8.74 -9.35 -1.53
CA ALA A 130 9.72 -9.88 -0.61
C ALA A 130 9.41 -9.43 0.81
N PHE A 131 9.59 -10.33 1.78
CA PHE A 131 9.57 -9.99 3.19
C PHE A 131 10.74 -10.67 3.91
N PRO A 132 11.27 -10.06 5.00
CA PRO A 132 12.39 -10.63 5.74
C PRO A 132 11.97 -11.95 6.38
N ALA A 133 12.90 -12.91 6.39
CA ALA A 133 12.78 -14.16 7.15
C ALA A 133 13.46 -14.02 8.50
N VAL A 134 13.07 -14.86 9.46
CA VAL A 134 13.67 -14.88 10.78
C VAL A 134 15.12 -15.36 10.66
N GLN A 135 16.05 -14.50 11.04
CA GLN A 135 17.49 -14.81 10.96
C GLN A 135 17.88 -15.96 11.91
N GLY A 136 18.79 -16.81 11.45
CA GLY A 136 19.30 -17.92 12.23
C GLY A 136 18.50 -19.21 12.16
N TYR A 137 17.43 -19.25 11.35
CA TYR A 137 16.63 -20.46 11.17
C TYR A 137 16.74 -21.01 9.74
N VAL A 138 16.71 -22.35 9.63
CA VAL A 138 16.32 -23.03 8.40
C VAL A 138 14.81 -23.17 8.42
N TYR A 139 14.14 -22.70 7.39
CA TYR A 139 12.67 -22.64 7.37
C TYR A 139 12.10 -23.10 6.01
N GLU A 140 10.84 -23.50 6.05
CA GLU A 140 10.02 -23.80 4.89
C GLU A 140 8.80 -22.88 4.90
N VAL A 141 8.29 -22.55 3.72
CA VAL A 141 7.03 -21.81 3.57
C VAL A 141 5.89 -22.82 3.66
N GLY A 142 4.93 -22.57 4.53
CA GLY A 142 3.73 -23.37 4.69
C GLY A 142 2.83 -23.34 3.45
N GLU A 143 1.68 -23.99 3.54
CA GLU A 143 0.69 -23.97 2.46
C GLU A 143 0.22 -22.55 2.17
N THR A 144 0.15 -22.20 0.89
CA THR A 144 -0.34 -20.92 0.38
C THR A 144 -1.58 -21.15 -0.50
N PRO A 145 -2.50 -20.19 -0.59
CA PRO A 145 -3.60 -20.28 -1.55
C PRO A 145 -3.07 -20.26 -3.00
N GLU A 146 -3.87 -20.74 -3.94
CA GLU A 146 -3.49 -20.91 -5.35
C GLU A 146 -2.92 -19.65 -6.02
N TRP A 147 -3.31 -18.46 -5.55
CA TRP A 147 -2.84 -17.19 -6.10
C TRP A 147 -1.50 -16.69 -5.52
N ILE A 148 -0.89 -17.46 -4.62
CA ILE A 148 0.43 -17.19 -4.05
C ILE A 148 1.33 -18.38 -4.34
N SER A 149 2.47 -18.15 -4.92
CA SER A 149 3.54 -19.15 -5.07
C SER A 149 4.85 -18.63 -4.50
N VAL A 150 5.71 -19.55 -4.04
CA VAL A 150 7.05 -19.18 -3.56
C VAL A 150 7.96 -19.06 -4.77
N ALA A 151 8.41 -17.83 -5.06
CA ALA A 151 9.32 -17.56 -6.15
C ALA A 151 10.77 -17.85 -5.77
N GLU A 152 11.18 -17.54 -4.54
CA GLU A 152 12.54 -17.72 -4.05
C GLU A 152 12.55 -17.75 -2.52
N THR A 153 13.35 -18.65 -1.95
CA THR A 153 13.65 -18.69 -0.51
C THR A 153 15.14 -18.40 -0.33
N ARG A 154 15.46 -17.34 0.41
CA ARG A 154 16.81 -16.89 0.73
C ARG A 154 17.07 -17.07 2.21
N LYS A 155 18.33 -16.96 2.63
CA LYS A 155 18.74 -17.08 4.04
C LYS A 155 18.06 -16.02 4.94
N ASP A 156 17.77 -14.85 4.40
CA ASP A 156 17.31 -13.64 5.11
C ASP A 156 15.94 -13.12 4.62
N SER A 157 15.39 -13.72 3.58
CA SER A 157 14.14 -13.26 2.98
C SER A 157 13.40 -14.34 2.20
N VAL A 158 12.09 -14.16 2.09
CA VAL A 158 11.21 -14.95 1.20
C VAL A 158 10.68 -14.03 0.12
N VAL A 159 10.72 -14.51 -1.12
CA VAL A 159 10.09 -13.82 -2.25
C VAL A 159 8.89 -14.63 -2.71
N LEU A 160 7.72 -14.06 -2.62
CA LEU A 160 6.49 -14.62 -3.15
C LEU A 160 6.21 -14.04 -4.54
N GLN A 161 5.56 -14.84 -5.37
CA GLN A 161 4.92 -14.40 -6.61
C GLN A 161 3.41 -14.43 -6.37
N LEU A 162 2.74 -13.28 -6.52
CA LEU A 162 1.30 -13.15 -6.41
C LEU A 162 0.69 -12.99 -7.79
N ASP A 163 -0.40 -13.69 -8.04
CA ASP A 163 -1.19 -13.51 -9.26
C ASP A 163 -1.96 -12.20 -9.23
N THR A 164 -2.31 -11.68 -10.41
CA THR A 164 -3.22 -10.55 -10.56
C THR A 164 -4.56 -10.86 -9.90
N ASN A 165 -5.04 -9.97 -9.05
CA ASN A 165 -6.38 -10.06 -8.50
C ASN A 165 -7.40 -9.56 -9.54
N ARG A 166 -8.13 -10.48 -10.14
CA ARG A 166 -9.16 -10.20 -11.18
C ARG A 166 -10.58 -10.10 -10.61
N THR A 167 -10.70 -10.11 -9.29
CA THR A 167 -11.99 -9.91 -8.61
C THR A 167 -12.23 -8.41 -8.43
N ASP A 168 -13.36 -8.05 -7.86
CA ASP A 168 -13.73 -6.69 -7.46
C ASP A 168 -13.62 -6.49 -5.92
N ALA A 169 -12.90 -7.38 -5.25
CA ALA A 169 -12.75 -7.39 -3.80
C ALA A 169 -11.29 -7.61 -3.37
N TYR A 170 -10.95 -7.11 -2.20
CA TYR A 170 -9.70 -7.45 -1.53
C TYR A 170 -9.66 -8.95 -1.22
N ARG A 171 -8.46 -9.53 -1.29
CA ARG A 171 -8.21 -10.89 -0.83
C ARG A 171 -7.05 -10.91 0.16
N THR A 172 -7.15 -11.79 1.15
CA THR A 172 -6.17 -11.88 2.22
C THR A 172 -5.62 -13.30 2.31
N ALA A 173 -4.40 -13.42 2.78
CA ALA A 173 -3.78 -14.69 3.12
C ALA A 173 -2.74 -14.51 4.23
N ASP A 174 -2.59 -15.55 5.04
CA ASP A 174 -1.50 -15.66 5.99
C ASP A 174 -0.45 -16.63 5.42
N VAL A 175 0.77 -16.15 5.26
CA VAL A 175 1.92 -16.97 4.87
C VAL A 175 2.71 -17.31 6.13
N VAL A 176 2.81 -18.60 6.44
CA VAL A 176 3.45 -19.10 7.64
C VAL A 176 4.82 -19.66 7.29
N LEU A 177 5.87 -19.17 7.95
CA LEU A 177 7.20 -19.78 7.92
C LEU A 177 7.29 -20.83 9.04
N LYS A 178 7.77 -22.01 8.71
CA LYS A 178 7.88 -23.14 9.66
C LYS A 178 9.30 -23.68 9.68
N THR A 179 9.71 -24.23 10.82
CA THR A 179 10.93 -25.04 10.85
C THR A 179 10.73 -26.32 10.03
N THR A 180 11.82 -27.00 9.68
CA THR A 180 11.79 -28.32 9.04
C THR A 180 11.09 -29.39 9.91
N ALA A 181 10.95 -29.13 11.22
CA ALA A 181 10.18 -29.95 12.15
C ALA A 181 8.70 -29.57 12.24
N GLY A 182 8.26 -28.55 11.47
CA GLY A 182 6.86 -28.11 11.39
C GLY A 182 6.42 -27.08 12.44
N ALA A 183 7.32 -26.61 13.30
CA ALA A 183 6.99 -25.55 14.25
C ALA A 183 6.89 -24.19 13.53
N GLU A 184 5.86 -23.41 13.85
CA GLU A 184 5.66 -22.06 13.30
C GLU A 184 6.72 -21.11 13.84
N LEU A 185 7.42 -20.40 12.94
CA LEU A 185 8.43 -19.41 13.23
C LEU A 185 7.88 -17.99 13.11
N GLU A 186 7.15 -17.75 12.05
CA GLU A 186 6.65 -16.43 11.69
C GLU A 186 5.39 -16.56 10.83
N LYS A 187 4.49 -15.57 10.98
CA LYS A 187 3.29 -15.46 10.20
C LYS A 187 3.22 -14.07 9.58
N VAL A 188 3.20 -14.00 8.26
CA VAL A 188 3.05 -12.75 7.51
C VAL A 188 1.66 -12.69 6.91
N SER A 189 0.87 -11.72 7.33
CA SER A 189 -0.44 -11.45 6.75
C SER A 189 -0.28 -10.61 5.48
N LEU A 190 -0.95 -11.02 4.42
CA LEU A 190 -1.01 -10.33 3.13
C LEU A 190 -2.42 -9.85 2.87
N GLU A 191 -2.55 -8.62 2.37
CA GLU A 191 -3.78 -8.07 1.85
C GLU A 191 -3.53 -7.59 0.42
N GLN A 192 -4.14 -8.24 -0.57
CA GLN A 192 -4.04 -7.82 -1.95
C GLN A 192 -5.30 -7.08 -2.38
N SER A 193 -5.14 -5.83 -2.80
CA SER A 193 -6.19 -5.06 -3.44
C SER A 193 -6.61 -5.70 -4.76
N TRP A 194 -7.75 -5.32 -5.28
CA TRP A 194 -8.12 -5.53 -6.67
C TRP A 194 -7.71 -4.33 -7.54
N ARG A 195 -7.38 -3.19 -6.92
CA ARG A 195 -6.96 -1.96 -7.59
C ARG A 195 -5.46 -1.90 -7.79
N ASN A 196 -5.05 -1.22 -8.85
CA ASN A 196 -3.66 -0.82 -9.07
C ASN A 196 -3.38 0.58 -8.51
N ILE A 197 -4.41 1.39 -8.39
CA ILE A 197 -4.39 2.74 -7.85
C ILE A 197 -5.51 2.84 -6.82
N GLU A 198 -5.19 3.25 -5.62
CA GLU A 198 -6.18 3.46 -4.56
C GLU A 198 -6.74 4.89 -4.62
N PRO A 199 -7.98 5.12 -4.13
CA PRO A 199 -8.53 6.47 -4.00
C PRO A 199 -7.59 7.39 -3.23
N GLY A 200 -7.45 8.65 -3.72
CA GLY A 200 -6.52 9.64 -3.14
C GLY A 200 -5.08 9.57 -3.68
N GLU A 201 -4.68 8.49 -4.36
CA GLU A 201 -3.35 8.39 -4.96
C GLU A 201 -3.23 9.16 -6.29
N VAL A 202 -4.32 9.26 -7.03
CA VAL A 202 -4.41 10.08 -8.27
C VAL A 202 -5.58 11.00 -8.13
N LEU A 203 -5.33 12.30 -8.30
CA LEU A 203 -6.32 13.35 -8.06
C LEU A 203 -6.44 14.29 -9.26
N ILE A 204 -7.64 14.82 -9.46
CA ILE A 204 -7.90 15.97 -10.32
C ILE A 204 -7.30 17.20 -9.62
N GLU A 205 -6.16 17.68 -10.11
CA GLU A 205 -5.53 18.89 -9.57
C GLU A 205 -6.23 20.14 -10.09
N GLU A 206 -6.61 20.16 -11.37
CA GLU A 206 -7.23 21.33 -11.99
C GLU A 206 -8.20 20.94 -13.10
N VAL A 207 -9.31 21.69 -13.18
CA VAL A 207 -10.22 21.64 -14.33
C VAL A 207 -10.36 23.06 -14.88
N PHE A 208 -9.85 23.27 -16.09
CA PHE A 208 -10.04 24.50 -16.83
C PHE A 208 -11.19 24.35 -17.83
N PHE A 209 -12.39 24.65 -17.42
CA PHE A 209 -13.61 24.49 -18.23
C PHE A 209 -14.13 25.80 -18.82
N THR A 210 -13.69 26.97 -18.33
CA THR A 210 -14.27 28.25 -18.73
C THR A 210 -13.80 28.76 -20.07
N SER A 211 -12.64 28.27 -20.55
CA SER A 211 -11.90 28.79 -21.70
C SER A 211 -11.47 30.26 -21.59
N ASN A 212 -10.58 30.69 -22.45
CA ASN A 212 -10.12 32.08 -22.50
C ASN A 212 -10.92 32.89 -23.51
N ALA A 213 -11.40 34.05 -23.10
CA ALA A 213 -12.12 34.96 -23.98
C ALA A 213 -11.20 35.50 -25.09
N LEU A 214 -11.70 35.51 -26.33
CA LEU A 214 -11.07 36.19 -27.45
C LEU A 214 -11.08 37.72 -27.22
N PRO A 215 -10.01 38.45 -27.47
CA PRO A 215 -9.98 39.92 -27.33
C PRO A 215 -11.01 40.63 -28.19
N THR A 216 -11.37 40.03 -29.32
CA THR A 216 -12.29 40.62 -30.31
C THR A 216 -13.75 40.52 -29.93
N THR A 217 -14.15 39.51 -29.15
CA THR A 217 -15.55 39.21 -28.82
C THR A 217 -15.86 39.27 -27.33
N GLY A 218 -14.82 39.22 -26.47
CA GLY A 218 -14.98 39.09 -25.04
C GLY A 218 -15.58 37.75 -24.60
N LYS A 219 -15.59 36.75 -25.50
CA LYS A 219 -16.11 35.38 -25.24
C LYS A 219 -15.15 34.36 -25.83
N PRO A 220 -15.11 33.14 -25.32
CA PRO A 220 -14.39 32.04 -25.94
C PRO A 220 -14.87 31.77 -27.37
N ASP A 221 -14.06 31.07 -28.13
CA ASP A 221 -14.53 30.47 -29.38
C ASP A 221 -15.60 29.39 -29.08
N MET A 222 -16.34 28.97 -30.11
CA MET A 222 -17.45 28.03 -29.94
C MET A 222 -17.03 26.60 -29.62
N PHE A 223 -15.77 26.24 -29.85
CA PHE A 223 -15.24 24.91 -29.64
C PHE A 223 -14.54 24.75 -28.30
N HIS A 224 -14.25 25.86 -27.61
CA HIS A 224 -13.59 25.82 -26.31
C HIS A 224 -12.30 24.99 -26.30
N GLY A 225 -11.53 25.06 -27.39
CA GLY A 225 -10.40 24.15 -27.66
C GLY A 225 -9.27 24.23 -26.62
N ASP A 226 -9.20 25.29 -25.83
CA ASP A 226 -8.17 25.48 -24.80
C ASP A 226 -8.57 24.93 -23.41
N GLN A 227 -9.64 24.13 -23.30
CA GLN A 227 -10.01 23.45 -22.06
C GLN A 227 -9.06 22.29 -21.75
N TYR A 228 -8.83 22.01 -20.45
CA TYR A 228 -8.00 20.88 -20.04
C TYR A 228 -8.33 20.37 -18.64
N PHE A 229 -7.90 19.12 -18.40
CA PHE A 229 -7.72 18.55 -17.08
C PHE A 229 -6.23 18.46 -16.75
N LYS A 230 -5.89 18.68 -15.48
CA LYS A 230 -4.61 18.34 -14.91
C LYS A 230 -4.82 17.26 -13.85
N ILE A 231 -4.23 16.08 -14.08
CA ILE A 231 -4.37 14.91 -13.23
C ILE A 231 -3.01 14.58 -12.64
N THR A 232 -2.92 14.44 -11.33
CA THR A 232 -1.66 14.38 -10.58
C THR A 232 -1.53 13.10 -9.79
N ASN A 233 -0.35 12.47 -9.86
CA ASN A 233 0.05 11.41 -8.94
C ASN A 233 0.37 12.03 -7.57
N ASN A 234 -0.53 11.87 -6.61
CA ASN A 234 -0.41 12.38 -5.24
C ASN A 234 0.22 11.36 -4.27
N SER A 235 0.61 10.18 -4.77
CA SER A 235 1.28 9.14 -3.99
C SER A 235 2.79 9.37 -3.91
N ASP A 236 3.48 8.50 -3.15
CA ASP A 236 4.95 8.48 -3.06
C ASP A 236 5.58 7.44 -4.00
N GLU A 237 4.77 6.80 -4.86
CA GLU A 237 5.21 5.74 -5.76
C GLU A 237 4.99 6.12 -7.22
N LEU A 238 5.78 5.52 -8.12
CA LEU A 238 5.51 5.55 -9.56
C LEU A 238 4.21 4.83 -9.86
N LEU A 239 3.26 5.52 -10.47
CA LEU A 239 2.00 4.94 -10.92
C LEU A 239 1.93 4.88 -12.44
N TYR A 240 1.13 3.94 -12.95
CA TYR A 240 0.85 3.79 -14.37
C TYR A 240 -0.63 4.09 -14.59
N LEU A 241 -0.92 5.12 -15.39
CA LEU A 241 -2.29 5.63 -15.58
C LEU A 241 -2.98 5.07 -16.83
N ASP A 242 -2.43 4.02 -17.42
CA ASP A 242 -3.11 3.27 -18.49
C ASP A 242 -4.45 2.74 -18.00
N GLY A 243 -5.51 2.98 -18.77
CA GLY A 243 -6.87 2.56 -18.41
C GLY A 243 -7.61 3.52 -17.48
N LEU A 244 -6.99 4.64 -17.04
CA LEU A 244 -7.69 5.67 -16.29
C LEU A 244 -8.82 6.25 -17.11
N MET A 245 -10.04 6.21 -16.58
CA MET A 245 -11.24 6.77 -17.18
C MET A 245 -11.45 8.20 -16.70
N ILE A 246 -11.80 9.11 -17.60
CA ILE A 246 -12.26 10.47 -17.33
C ILE A 246 -13.71 10.55 -17.76
N SER A 247 -14.60 10.99 -16.88
CA SER A 247 -16.03 10.96 -17.14
C SER A 247 -16.73 12.21 -16.66
N GLU A 248 -17.76 12.61 -17.39
CA GLU A 248 -18.66 13.74 -17.06
C GLU A 248 -20.02 13.22 -16.63
N ALA A 249 -20.59 13.87 -15.62
CA ALA A 249 -21.93 13.59 -15.14
C ALA A 249 -22.97 13.72 -16.25
N LYS A 250 -23.88 12.74 -16.33
CA LYS A 250 -24.99 12.77 -17.29
C LYS A 250 -25.87 13.98 -17.10
N TYR A 251 -26.16 14.34 -15.86
CA TYR A 251 -27.10 15.41 -15.51
C TYR A 251 -26.38 16.63 -14.92
N PRO A 252 -26.96 17.83 -15.07
CA PRO A 252 -26.30 19.05 -14.61
C PRO A 252 -26.37 19.26 -13.10
N SER A 253 -25.34 19.86 -12.53
CA SER A 253 -25.27 20.28 -11.12
C SER A 253 -26.13 21.51 -10.82
N SER A 254 -26.56 22.24 -11.84
CA SER A 254 -27.37 23.47 -11.73
C SER A 254 -28.88 23.21 -11.63
N THR A 255 -29.31 21.95 -11.55
CA THR A 255 -30.73 21.60 -11.48
C THR A 255 -30.91 20.38 -10.60
N LYS A 256 -31.68 20.51 -9.52
CA LYS A 256 -32.03 19.40 -8.63
C LYS A 256 -33.27 18.64 -9.10
N THR A 257 -34.37 19.34 -9.22
CA THR A 257 -35.62 18.80 -9.80
C THR A 257 -35.52 18.88 -11.32
N PRO A 258 -35.68 17.82 -12.07
CA PRO A 258 -36.25 16.52 -11.74
C PRO A 258 -35.23 15.42 -11.40
N PHE A 259 -34.00 15.73 -11.04
CA PHE A 259 -32.90 14.75 -10.93
C PHE A 259 -32.78 14.07 -9.57
N GLU A 260 -33.68 14.35 -8.63
CA GLU A 260 -33.73 13.65 -7.32
C GLU A 260 -33.85 12.12 -7.45
N PHE A 261 -34.33 11.61 -8.58
CA PHE A 261 -34.34 10.18 -8.85
C PHE A 261 -32.95 9.53 -8.92
N LEU A 262 -31.88 10.35 -9.02
CA LEU A 262 -30.48 9.89 -8.99
C LEU A 262 -30.00 9.51 -7.59
N ASP A 263 -30.66 10.01 -6.53
CA ASP A 263 -30.20 9.80 -5.16
C ASP A 263 -30.00 8.32 -4.80
N PRO A 264 -30.88 7.39 -5.20
CA PRO A 264 -30.63 5.98 -4.95
C PRO A 264 -29.42 5.42 -5.70
N ILE A 265 -29.24 5.76 -7.00
CA ILE A 265 -28.14 5.21 -7.79
C ILE A 265 -26.78 5.78 -7.35
N LYS A 266 -26.72 7.02 -6.88
CA LYS A 266 -25.47 7.63 -6.40
C LYS A 266 -24.82 6.84 -5.26
N LYS A 267 -25.57 6.09 -4.48
CA LYS A 267 -25.02 5.21 -3.42
C LYS A 267 -24.23 4.02 -3.98
N GLU A 268 -24.45 3.66 -5.22
CA GLU A 268 -23.84 2.50 -5.88
C GLU A 268 -22.92 2.89 -7.04
N ALA A 269 -23.33 3.89 -7.81
CA ALA A 269 -22.64 4.25 -9.05
C ALA A 269 -22.84 5.71 -9.47
N CYS A 270 -21.89 6.22 -10.19
CA CYS A 270 -21.94 7.50 -10.91
C CYS A 270 -22.64 7.34 -12.26
N GLY A 271 -23.66 8.13 -12.52
CA GLY A 271 -24.33 8.19 -13.82
C GLY A 271 -23.61 9.15 -14.77
N VAL A 272 -22.99 8.62 -15.83
CA VAL A 272 -22.13 9.39 -16.73
C VAL A 272 -22.67 9.50 -18.14
N GLY A 273 -22.35 10.60 -18.81
CA GLY A 273 -22.67 10.87 -20.22
C GLY A 273 -21.47 10.70 -21.15
N THR A 274 -20.26 10.68 -20.62
CA THR A 274 -19.02 10.45 -21.38
C THR A 274 -18.07 9.55 -20.60
N VAL A 275 -17.26 8.78 -21.32
CA VAL A 275 -16.16 7.96 -20.77
C VAL A 275 -15.02 7.98 -21.76
N TYR A 276 -13.98 8.71 -21.46
CA TYR A 276 -12.72 8.76 -22.18
C TYR A 276 -11.65 8.06 -21.37
N VAL A 277 -10.76 7.32 -22.00
CA VAL A 277 -9.84 6.41 -21.32
C VAL A 277 -8.42 6.62 -21.81
N ILE A 278 -7.47 6.74 -20.93
CA ILE A 278 -6.05 6.79 -21.27
C ILE A 278 -5.66 5.44 -21.90
N PRO A 279 -5.19 5.44 -23.16
CA PRO A 279 -4.80 4.20 -23.83
C PRO A 279 -3.54 3.60 -23.21
N GLY A 280 -3.34 2.29 -23.40
CA GLY A 280 -2.10 1.61 -23.01
C GLY A 280 -2.31 0.18 -22.54
N GLY A 281 -1.20 -0.51 -22.30
CA GLY A 281 -1.14 -1.92 -21.91
C GLY A 281 -0.90 -2.15 -20.41
N GLY A 282 -0.97 -1.08 -19.60
CA GLY A 282 -0.77 -1.14 -18.13
C GLY A 282 0.64 -0.78 -17.66
N HIS A 283 1.52 -0.29 -18.55
CA HIS A 283 2.89 0.17 -18.25
C HIS A 283 3.38 1.26 -19.21
N ASP A 284 2.50 1.82 -20.02
CA ASP A 284 2.89 2.74 -21.09
C ASP A 284 2.83 4.20 -20.64
N VAL A 285 2.07 4.50 -19.57
CA VAL A 285 1.84 5.87 -19.06
C VAL A 285 2.33 6.01 -17.62
N PRO A 286 3.67 6.02 -17.39
CA PRO A 286 4.24 6.21 -16.06
C PRO A 286 4.10 7.65 -15.60
N VAL A 287 3.68 7.86 -14.34
CA VAL A 287 3.63 9.18 -13.70
C VAL A 287 4.34 9.12 -12.35
N GLU A 288 5.46 9.82 -12.25
CA GLU A 288 6.27 9.90 -11.04
C GLU A 288 5.52 10.62 -9.90
N PRO A 289 5.90 10.40 -8.63
CA PRO A 289 5.35 11.13 -7.49
C PRO A 289 5.34 12.65 -7.69
N GLY A 290 4.19 13.25 -7.45
CA GLY A 290 3.99 14.70 -7.57
C GLY A 290 3.98 15.25 -9.01
N LYS A 291 4.08 14.37 -10.04
CA LYS A 291 3.94 14.76 -11.44
C LYS A 291 2.50 14.68 -11.91
N SER A 292 2.22 15.44 -12.96
CA SER A 292 0.86 15.55 -13.52
C SER A 292 0.86 15.25 -15.00
N LEU A 293 -0.28 14.76 -15.48
CA LEU A 293 -0.63 14.73 -16.90
C LEU A 293 -1.54 15.92 -17.23
N ILE A 294 -1.29 16.55 -18.35
CA ILE A 294 -2.18 17.55 -18.98
C ILE A 294 -2.95 16.83 -20.07
N ILE A 295 -4.26 16.84 -19.96
CA ILE A 295 -5.17 16.27 -20.94
C ILE A 295 -5.99 17.41 -21.52
N ALA A 296 -5.75 17.71 -22.78
CA ALA A 296 -6.31 18.87 -23.47
C ALA A 296 -7.59 18.53 -24.27
N ASN A 297 -8.44 19.52 -24.48
CA ASN A 297 -9.49 19.42 -25.50
C ASN A 297 -8.82 19.35 -26.90
N ASN A 298 -8.12 20.42 -27.28
CA ASN A 298 -7.25 20.40 -28.44
C ASN A 298 -5.81 20.65 -28.02
N ALA A 299 -4.91 19.76 -28.31
CA ALA A 299 -3.48 19.91 -28.02
C ALA A 299 -2.78 20.84 -29.04
N GLN A 300 -3.24 22.07 -29.13
CA GLN A 300 -2.74 23.08 -30.05
C GLN A 300 -2.09 24.25 -29.33
N ASN A 301 -1.27 25.03 -30.05
CA ASN A 301 -0.81 26.30 -29.54
C ASN A 301 -1.89 27.39 -29.74
N HIS A 302 -2.76 27.54 -28.75
CA HIS A 302 -3.88 28.49 -28.78
C HIS A 302 -3.41 29.97 -28.70
N LEU A 303 -2.18 30.27 -28.27
CA LEU A 303 -1.62 31.63 -28.29
C LEU A 303 -1.56 32.20 -29.68
N ALA A 304 -1.48 31.35 -30.73
CA ALA A 304 -1.42 31.82 -32.11
C ALA A 304 -2.70 32.56 -32.53
N THR A 305 -3.84 32.23 -31.95
CA THR A 305 -5.15 32.78 -32.28
C THR A 305 -5.80 33.58 -31.16
N ASN A 306 -5.43 33.29 -29.90
CA ASN A 306 -5.93 33.98 -28.73
C ASN A 306 -4.79 34.26 -27.74
N PRO A 307 -4.30 35.54 -27.66
CA PRO A 307 -3.19 35.91 -26.75
C PRO A 307 -3.55 35.77 -25.25
N ASN A 308 -4.82 35.60 -24.94
CA ASN A 308 -5.27 35.34 -23.56
C ASN A 308 -5.17 33.86 -23.16
N SER A 309 -4.93 32.98 -24.13
CA SER A 309 -4.89 31.50 -23.92
C SER A 309 -3.48 31.00 -23.60
N PHE A 310 -3.20 29.75 -23.83
CA PHE A 310 -1.91 29.09 -23.59
C PHE A 310 -1.54 28.14 -24.75
N ASP A 311 -0.32 27.65 -24.68
CA ASP A 311 0.17 26.64 -25.59
C ASP A 311 -0.10 25.23 -24.95
N LEU A 312 -0.99 24.47 -25.58
CA LEU A 312 -1.30 23.09 -25.20
C LEU A 312 -0.68 22.06 -26.15
N SER A 313 0.16 22.49 -27.12
CA SER A 313 0.76 21.55 -28.10
C SER A 313 1.71 20.52 -27.46
N GLY A 314 2.11 20.71 -26.23
CA GLY A 314 2.88 19.76 -25.43
C GLY A 314 2.05 19.03 -24.37
N ALA A 315 0.72 18.94 -24.51
CA ALA A 315 -0.12 18.14 -23.63
C ALA A 315 0.26 16.66 -23.71
N ASP A 316 -0.01 15.91 -22.65
CA ASP A 316 0.29 14.46 -22.60
C ASP A 316 -0.73 13.67 -23.41
N PHE A 317 -1.99 14.11 -23.44
CA PHE A 317 -3.10 13.54 -24.21
C PHE A 317 -4.06 14.63 -24.67
N GLU A 318 -4.86 14.28 -25.70
CA GLU A 318 -6.05 15.06 -26.07
C GLU A 318 -7.27 14.16 -26.24
N TRP A 319 -8.48 14.76 -26.07
CA TRP A 319 -9.73 14.01 -26.31
C TRP A 319 -10.33 14.38 -27.68
N TYR A 320 -9.65 13.93 -28.73
CA TYR A 320 -10.08 14.17 -30.09
C TYR A 320 -11.38 13.42 -30.45
N ASP A 321 -12.38 14.15 -30.93
CA ASP A 321 -13.66 13.63 -31.34
C ASP A 321 -13.83 13.66 -32.89
N LYS A 322 -13.82 12.51 -33.50
CA LYS A 322 -14.10 12.42 -34.93
C LYS A 322 -15.58 12.73 -35.23
N SER A 323 -15.88 14.01 -35.43
CA SER A 323 -17.23 14.49 -35.69
C SER A 323 -17.75 14.05 -37.09
N THR A 324 -19.03 13.67 -37.15
CA THR A 324 -19.75 13.43 -38.41
C THR A 324 -20.32 14.71 -39.00
N SER A 325 -20.27 15.83 -38.26
CA SER A 325 -20.76 17.15 -38.71
C SER A 325 -19.68 17.92 -39.44
N ALA A 326 -19.90 18.22 -40.73
CA ALA A 326 -18.96 19.04 -41.49
C ALA A 326 -18.78 20.47 -40.94
N ALA A 327 -19.74 20.96 -40.17
CA ALA A 327 -19.70 22.29 -39.55
C ALA A 327 -18.96 22.30 -38.21
N ASN A 328 -18.83 21.16 -37.56
CA ASN A 328 -18.24 21.02 -36.22
C ASN A 328 -17.17 19.96 -36.27
N GLN A 329 -16.02 20.29 -36.83
CA GLN A 329 -14.86 19.41 -36.88
C GLN A 329 -13.95 19.70 -35.70
N ASP A 330 -13.45 18.66 -35.06
CA ASP A 330 -12.39 18.72 -34.09
C ASP A 330 -11.04 18.82 -34.78
N VAL A 331 -10.03 19.26 -34.02
CA VAL A 331 -8.67 19.44 -34.53
C VAL A 331 -7.74 18.48 -33.79
N ASP A 332 -7.21 17.53 -34.54
CA ASP A 332 -6.27 16.52 -34.06
C ASP A 332 -4.82 17.05 -34.08
N ASN A 333 -4.07 16.79 -33.04
CA ASN A 333 -2.61 16.97 -33.05
C ASN A 333 -1.93 15.59 -33.19
N PRO A 334 -1.39 15.26 -34.37
CA PRO A 334 -0.81 13.93 -34.61
C PRO A 334 0.43 13.63 -33.74
N ASP A 335 1.00 14.63 -33.06
CA ASP A 335 2.15 14.47 -32.17
C ASP A 335 1.75 14.23 -30.72
N VAL A 336 0.44 14.32 -30.38
CA VAL A 336 -0.13 14.08 -29.06
C VAL A 336 -1.09 12.90 -29.12
N PRO A 337 -0.93 11.88 -28.26
CA PRO A 337 -1.81 10.70 -28.28
C PRO A 337 -3.24 11.06 -27.87
N ASN A 338 -4.20 10.46 -28.58
CA ASN A 338 -5.63 10.61 -28.30
C ASN A 338 -6.09 9.68 -27.19
N LEU A 339 -7.04 10.14 -26.36
CA LEU A 339 -7.79 9.25 -25.48
C LEU A 339 -8.66 8.27 -26.27
N ASP A 340 -8.83 7.06 -25.76
CA ASP A 340 -9.81 6.11 -26.27
C ASP A 340 -11.22 6.53 -25.85
N ILE A 341 -12.12 6.74 -26.82
CA ILE A 341 -13.52 7.03 -26.54
C ILE A 341 -14.26 5.73 -26.29
N TRP A 342 -14.60 5.45 -25.03
CA TRP A 342 -15.46 4.31 -24.73
C TRP A 342 -16.92 4.65 -24.94
N PHE A 343 -17.34 5.85 -24.53
CA PHE A 343 -18.69 6.35 -24.74
C PHE A 343 -18.71 7.89 -24.74
N THR A 344 -19.55 8.47 -25.60
CA THR A 344 -19.92 9.89 -25.52
C THR A 344 -21.38 10.06 -25.95
N TYR A 345 -22.10 10.93 -25.25
CA TYR A 345 -23.45 11.34 -25.66
C TYR A 345 -23.42 12.36 -26.79
N SER A 346 -22.31 13.02 -27.03
CA SER A 346 -22.13 14.00 -28.10
C SER A 346 -22.07 13.30 -29.45
N LEU A 347 -22.74 13.87 -30.46
CA LEU A 347 -22.67 13.44 -31.83
C LEU A 347 -21.61 14.20 -32.64
N SER A 348 -20.92 15.14 -32.00
CA SER A 348 -19.87 15.96 -32.61
C SER A 348 -18.62 15.97 -31.71
N ILE A 349 -18.49 16.99 -30.91
CA ILE A 349 -17.33 17.24 -30.05
C ILE A 349 -17.80 17.26 -28.59
N TRP A 350 -17.08 16.60 -27.70
CA TRP A 350 -17.26 16.79 -26.26
C TRP A 350 -16.55 18.06 -25.82
N VAL A 351 -17.29 18.99 -25.25
CA VAL A 351 -16.80 20.25 -24.73
C VAL A 351 -17.24 20.36 -23.28
N LEU A 352 -16.33 20.69 -22.38
CA LEU A 352 -16.68 20.93 -20.98
C LEU A 352 -17.63 22.14 -20.92
N HIS A 353 -18.66 22.02 -20.11
CA HIS A 353 -19.66 23.11 -19.99
C HIS A 353 -19.00 24.36 -19.42
N ASP A 354 -18.91 25.45 -20.18
CA ASP A 354 -18.19 26.70 -19.85
C ASP A 354 -18.64 27.41 -18.58
N ARG A 355 -19.81 27.01 -18.03
CA ARG A 355 -20.32 27.41 -16.73
C ARG A 355 -20.15 26.36 -15.64
N GLY A 356 -19.44 25.27 -15.95
CA GLY A 356 -19.17 24.20 -14.99
C GLY A 356 -20.41 23.48 -14.45
N PHE A 357 -21.54 23.46 -15.21
CA PHE A 357 -22.77 22.80 -14.72
C PHE A 357 -22.70 21.28 -14.77
N LYS A 358 -21.56 20.71 -14.39
CA LYS A 358 -21.27 19.27 -14.43
C LYS A 358 -20.43 18.81 -13.25
N GLY A 359 -20.49 17.53 -12.98
CA GLY A 359 -19.47 16.85 -12.18
C GLY A 359 -18.53 16.09 -13.11
N TYR A 360 -17.28 15.94 -12.67
CA TYR A 360 -16.26 15.14 -13.33
C TYR A 360 -15.69 14.13 -12.35
N ILE A 361 -15.38 12.93 -12.83
CA ILE A 361 -14.68 11.90 -12.05
C ILE A 361 -13.54 11.32 -12.85
N ILE A 362 -12.52 10.86 -12.12
CA ILE A 362 -11.55 9.91 -12.63
C ILE A 362 -11.75 8.56 -11.93
N SER A 363 -11.63 7.48 -12.68
CA SER A 363 -11.88 6.14 -12.18
C SER A 363 -10.97 5.11 -12.83
N MET A 364 -10.76 3.99 -12.15
CA MET A 364 -9.98 2.86 -12.66
C MET A 364 -10.84 1.59 -12.54
N PRO A 365 -11.17 0.92 -13.65
CA PRO A 365 -11.94 -0.31 -13.62
C PRO A 365 -11.07 -1.47 -13.09
N PRO A 366 -11.68 -2.58 -12.62
CA PRO A 366 -10.97 -3.82 -12.32
C PRO A 366 -10.22 -4.36 -13.54
N TYR A 367 -9.14 -5.08 -13.25
CA TYR A 367 -8.33 -5.67 -14.30
C TYR A 367 -9.15 -6.63 -15.21
N GLY A 368 -9.08 -6.40 -16.51
CA GLY A 368 -9.80 -7.22 -17.52
C GLY A 368 -11.13 -6.64 -17.97
N VAL A 369 -11.57 -5.51 -17.43
CA VAL A 369 -12.69 -4.76 -18.00
C VAL A 369 -12.23 -4.11 -19.30
N THR A 370 -12.89 -4.43 -20.40
CA THR A 370 -12.65 -3.85 -21.72
C THR A 370 -13.79 -2.91 -22.11
N LYS A 371 -13.60 -2.12 -23.16
CA LYS A 371 -14.65 -1.26 -23.73
C LYS A 371 -15.92 -2.06 -24.01
N GLU A 372 -15.79 -3.23 -24.65
CA GLU A 372 -16.92 -4.07 -25.02
C GLU A 372 -17.67 -4.59 -23.79
N SER A 373 -16.94 -5.08 -22.78
CA SER A 373 -17.54 -5.58 -21.54
C SER A 373 -18.20 -4.46 -20.74
N TYR A 374 -17.59 -3.28 -20.72
CA TYR A 374 -18.17 -2.09 -20.07
C TYR A 374 -19.47 -1.66 -20.75
N LEU A 375 -19.46 -1.50 -22.09
CA LEU A 375 -20.65 -1.09 -22.83
C LEU A 375 -21.79 -2.12 -22.76
N ALA A 376 -21.47 -3.40 -22.61
CA ALA A 376 -22.47 -4.45 -22.43
C ALA A 376 -23.06 -4.50 -21.02
N GLY A 377 -22.22 -4.29 -19.98
CA GLY A 377 -22.60 -4.53 -18.58
C GLY A 377 -23.06 -3.31 -17.81
N TYR A 378 -22.67 -2.09 -18.21
CA TYR A 378 -22.85 -0.89 -17.38
C TYR A 378 -23.74 0.17 -17.99
N LYS A 379 -24.52 -0.18 -19.03
CA LYS A 379 -25.52 0.72 -19.60
C LYS A 379 -26.55 1.10 -18.54
N TRP A 380 -26.88 2.38 -18.47
CA TRP A 380 -27.89 2.88 -17.54
C TRP A 380 -29.19 3.17 -18.28
N GLU A 381 -30.23 2.44 -17.93
CA GLU A 381 -31.56 2.56 -18.49
C GLU A 381 -32.58 2.70 -17.36
N GLY A 382 -33.68 3.37 -17.64
CA GLY A 382 -34.75 3.59 -16.68
C GLY A 382 -35.67 4.74 -17.10
N LYS A 383 -36.60 5.07 -16.22
CA LYS A 383 -37.54 6.17 -16.40
C LYS A 383 -37.54 7.08 -15.18
N TYR A 384 -37.82 8.33 -15.40
CA TYR A 384 -38.02 9.33 -14.34
C TYR A 384 -39.12 10.32 -14.72
N ILE A 385 -39.67 11.02 -13.73
CA ILE A 385 -40.61 12.10 -13.96
C ILE A 385 -39.87 13.42 -14.05
N ASN A 386 -40.01 14.08 -15.19
CA ASN A 386 -39.53 15.45 -15.37
C ASN A 386 -40.63 16.42 -14.98
N HIS A 387 -40.46 17.12 -13.88
CA HIS A 387 -41.36 18.14 -13.40
C HIS A 387 -41.09 19.47 -14.10
N SER A 388 -42.04 19.97 -14.88
CA SER A 388 -41.91 21.22 -15.61
C SER A 388 -43.13 22.16 -15.38
N LEU A 389 -43.00 23.42 -15.79
CA LEU A 389 -44.13 24.37 -15.76
C LEU A 389 -45.28 23.93 -16.64
N ALA A 390 -45.07 23.09 -17.63
CA ALA A 390 -46.12 22.54 -18.54
C ALA A 390 -46.74 21.25 -17.97
N GLY A 391 -46.31 20.77 -16.81
CA GLY A 391 -46.77 19.54 -16.17
C GLY A 391 -45.64 18.51 -16.03
N ASP A 392 -46.00 17.34 -15.54
CA ASP A 392 -45.13 16.19 -15.33
C ASP A 392 -45.08 15.30 -16.54
N PHE A 393 -43.87 14.94 -16.96
CA PHE A 393 -43.62 14.08 -18.12
C PHE A 393 -42.75 12.91 -17.72
N GLU A 394 -43.17 11.69 -18.13
CA GLU A 394 -42.29 10.53 -18.02
C GLU A 394 -41.20 10.63 -19.11
N MET A 395 -39.95 10.56 -18.67
CA MET A 395 -38.75 10.63 -19.49
C MET A 395 -37.96 9.33 -19.35
N ASN A 396 -37.27 8.95 -20.42
CA ASN A 396 -36.33 7.82 -20.35
C ASN A 396 -34.93 8.30 -20.05
N ILE A 397 -34.21 7.54 -19.21
CA ILE A 397 -32.75 7.65 -19.10
C ILE A 397 -32.19 7.09 -20.41
N SER A 398 -31.47 7.88 -21.13
CA SER A 398 -30.90 7.49 -22.44
C SER A 398 -29.50 8.05 -22.62
N ASN A 399 -28.69 7.37 -23.43
CA ASN A 399 -27.32 7.79 -23.69
C ASN A 399 -26.55 8.03 -22.34
N ALA A 400 -26.57 7.04 -21.46
CA ALA A 400 -25.94 7.08 -20.16
C ALA A 400 -25.38 5.72 -19.78
N TYR A 401 -24.30 5.75 -19.02
CA TYR A 401 -23.65 4.58 -18.46
C TYR A 401 -23.44 4.78 -16.96
N LYS A 402 -23.08 3.71 -16.26
CA LYS A 402 -22.78 3.71 -14.84
C LYS A 402 -21.31 3.39 -14.61
N ILE A 403 -20.68 4.11 -13.70
CA ILE A 403 -19.37 3.75 -13.15
C ILE A 403 -19.58 3.42 -11.69
N PRO A 404 -19.33 2.18 -11.23
CA PRO A 404 -19.43 1.82 -9.83
C PRO A 404 -18.61 2.76 -8.94
N ASN A 405 -19.14 3.19 -7.80
CA ASN A 405 -18.43 4.08 -6.88
C ASN A 405 -17.10 3.50 -6.43
N THR A 406 -17.02 2.16 -6.33
CA THR A 406 -15.78 1.46 -6.02
C THR A 406 -14.65 1.64 -7.05
N TRP A 407 -14.94 2.05 -8.28
CA TRP A 407 -13.94 2.33 -9.31
C TRP A 407 -13.42 3.76 -9.28
N VAL A 408 -14.14 4.67 -8.62
CA VAL A 408 -13.81 6.09 -8.58
C VAL A 408 -12.59 6.32 -7.71
N LEU A 409 -11.65 7.10 -8.23
CA LEU A 409 -10.43 7.52 -7.54
C LEU A 409 -10.59 8.92 -6.96
N ASP A 410 -11.26 9.81 -7.70
CA ASP A 410 -11.49 11.19 -7.31
C ASP A 410 -12.67 11.79 -8.09
N GLY A 411 -13.31 12.83 -7.55
CA GLY A 411 -14.39 13.54 -8.19
C GLY A 411 -14.44 15.01 -7.83
N VAL A 412 -15.07 15.80 -8.71
CA VAL A 412 -15.31 17.22 -8.50
C VAL A 412 -16.66 17.60 -9.07
N ASN A 413 -17.49 18.31 -8.28
CA ASN A 413 -18.70 18.97 -8.79
C ASN A 413 -18.40 20.42 -9.06
N THR A 414 -18.77 20.89 -10.26
CA THR A 414 -18.55 22.29 -10.66
C THR A 414 -19.86 22.98 -10.99
N ALA A 415 -19.90 24.31 -10.82
CA ALA A 415 -21.03 25.17 -11.15
C ALA A 415 -20.58 26.63 -11.36
N ILE A 416 -21.55 27.55 -11.52
CA ILE A 416 -21.45 28.95 -11.15
C ILE A 416 -21.96 29.09 -9.71
N GLU A 417 -21.44 30.03 -8.93
CA GLU A 417 -21.73 30.12 -7.50
C GLU A 417 -23.25 30.14 -7.21
N GLU A 418 -24.04 31.00 -7.87
CA GLU A 418 -25.47 31.12 -7.63
C GLU A 418 -26.34 29.97 -8.17
N ASN A 419 -25.78 29.16 -9.10
CA ASN A 419 -26.55 28.17 -9.85
C ASN A 419 -26.40 26.75 -9.34
N PHE A 420 -25.52 26.49 -8.38
CA PHE A 420 -25.36 25.15 -7.83
C PHE A 420 -26.63 24.70 -7.09
N GLN A 421 -27.13 23.52 -7.39
CA GLN A 421 -28.32 22.95 -6.77
C GLN A 421 -28.18 21.49 -6.37
N TYR A 422 -27.26 20.74 -7.00
CA TYR A 422 -27.22 19.30 -6.89
C TYR A 422 -25.84 18.70 -7.13
N THR A 423 -25.37 17.87 -6.19
CA THR A 423 -24.14 17.07 -6.38
C THR A 423 -24.40 15.91 -7.32
N SER A 424 -23.54 15.75 -8.32
CA SER A 424 -23.65 14.66 -9.29
C SER A 424 -23.29 13.30 -8.69
N TRP A 425 -22.50 13.31 -7.61
CA TRP A 425 -21.87 12.14 -7.02
C TRP A 425 -22.36 11.89 -5.59
N ASP A 426 -22.11 10.69 -5.08
CA ASP A 426 -22.27 10.35 -3.68
C ASP A 426 -21.33 11.19 -2.81
N GLU A 427 -21.74 11.47 -1.58
CA GLU A 427 -20.92 12.24 -0.63
C GLU A 427 -19.60 11.57 -0.24
N SER A 428 -19.50 10.25 -0.43
CA SER A 428 -18.24 9.51 -0.25
C SER A 428 -17.22 9.77 -1.36
N ILE A 429 -17.66 10.35 -2.51
CA ILE A 429 -16.79 10.74 -3.62
C ILE A 429 -16.54 12.25 -3.58
N ASP A 430 -17.62 13.04 -3.49
CA ASP A 430 -17.54 14.50 -3.36
C ASP A 430 -18.80 15.06 -2.69
N ALA A 431 -18.69 15.41 -1.42
CA ALA A 431 -19.75 16.01 -0.63
C ALA A 431 -19.95 17.51 -0.91
N GLY A 432 -19.04 18.11 -1.68
CA GLY A 432 -19.03 19.54 -1.97
C GLY A 432 -19.17 19.89 -3.45
N TRP A 433 -18.80 21.11 -3.76
CA TRP A 433 -18.73 21.65 -5.10
C TRP A 433 -17.80 22.86 -5.15
N THR A 434 -17.37 23.22 -6.37
CA THR A 434 -16.55 24.40 -6.59
C THR A 434 -17.04 25.16 -7.83
N HIS A 435 -16.52 26.37 -8.12
CA HIS A 435 -17.09 27.22 -9.16
C HIS A 435 -16.06 28.12 -9.87
N CYS A 436 -16.43 28.60 -11.05
CA CYS A 436 -15.87 29.79 -11.68
C CYS A 436 -17.02 30.72 -12.03
N GLY A 437 -16.90 32.00 -11.58
CA GLY A 437 -17.94 33.00 -11.72
C GLY A 437 -19.02 32.96 -10.65
N LYS A 438 -19.69 34.08 -10.42
CA LYS A 438 -20.66 34.25 -9.35
C LYS A 438 -22.11 34.16 -9.80
N ILE A 439 -22.40 34.74 -10.96
CA ILE A 439 -23.76 34.82 -11.52
C ILE A 439 -23.81 34.25 -12.94
N ASP A 440 -25.01 33.86 -13.40
CA ASP A 440 -25.16 33.38 -14.79
C ASP A 440 -24.71 34.45 -15.80
N LYS A 441 -24.04 34.00 -16.85
CA LYS A 441 -23.45 34.85 -17.92
C LYS A 441 -22.37 35.84 -17.45
N ASP A 442 -21.81 35.66 -16.25
CA ASP A 442 -20.70 36.47 -15.78
C ASP A 442 -19.47 36.27 -16.71
N PRO A 443 -19.04 37.35 -17.44
CA PRO A 443 -17.85 37.24 -18.29
C PRO A 443 -16.55 37.13 -17.51
N GLU A 444 -16.53 37.51 -16.22
CA GLU A 444 -15.37 37.43 -15.34
C GLU A 444 -14.91 35.98 -15.08
N ARG A 445 -15.77 34.96 -15.36
CA ARG A 445 -15.41 33.55 -15.25
C ARG A 445 -14.38 33.09 -16.29
N TYR A 446 -14.35 33.75 -17.47
CA TYR A 446 -13.46 33.32 -18.55
C TYR A 446 -11.99 33.47 -18.15
N GLY A 447 -11.19 32.45 -18.48
CA GLY A 447 -9.79 32.37 -18.12
C GLY A 447 -9.57 32.06 -16.64
N LYS A 448 -10.57 31.47 -15.97
CA LYS A 448 -10.49 30.97 -14.59
C LYS A 448 -10.60 29.45 -14.58
N SER A 449 -9.96 28.83 -13.60
CA SER A 449 -10.04 27.39 -13.32
C SER A 449 -10.50 27.13 -11.89
N VAL A 450 -10.81 25.88 -11.62
CA VAL A 450 -10.87 25.35 -10.26
C VAL A 450 -9.58 24.58 -10.00
N LEU A 451 -8.85 25.01 -8.97
CA LEU A 451 -7.52 24.48 -8.67
C LEU A 451 -7.49 23.89 -7.27
N ARG A 452 -7.09 22.61 -7.15
CA ARG A 452 -7.01 21.90 -5.88
C ARG A 452 -5.90 22.49 -5.01
N LYS A 453 -6.17 22.64 -3.74
CA LYS A 453 -5.26 23.17 -2.72
C LYS A 453 -4.18 22.14 -2.41
N ARG A 454 -3.04 22.63 -1.90
CA ARG A 454 -1.97 21.78 -1.39
C ARG A 454 -1.80 21.97 0.12
N GLY A 455 -1.50 20.88 0.80
CA GLY A 455 -1.12 20.86 2.21
C GLY A 455 0.30 21.42 2.45
N GLU A 456 0.68 21.49 3.70
CA GLU A 456 2.03 21.94 4.10
C GLU A 456 3.12 20.95 3.64
N ASP A 457 2.78 19.70 3.43
CA ASP A 457 3.62 18.63 2.87
C ASP A 457 3.79 18.72 1.33
N GLY A 458 3.09 19.67 0.68
CA GLY A 458 3.09 19.86 -0.76
C GLY A 458 2.16 18.90 -1.52
N LYS A 459 1.51 17.94 -0.86
CA LYS A 459 0.52 17.05 -1.47
C LYS A 459 -0.81 17.77 -1.69
N LEU A 460 -1.58 17.30 -2.66
CA LEU A 460 -2.93 17.79 -2.90
C LEU A 460 -3.84 17.36 -1.74
N ILE A 461 -4.69 18.29 -1.31
CA ILE A 461 -5.68 18.04 -0.25
C ILE A 461 -6.85 17.28 -0.87
N ASP A 462 -7.25 16.18 -0.22
CA ASP A 462 -8.41 15.38 -0.58
C ASP A 462 -9.21 15.03 0.68
N THR A 463 -10.36 15.66 0.80
CA THR A 463 -11.33 15.41 1.90
C THR A 463 -12.65 14.87 1.35
N ASN A 464 -12.69 14.46 0.09
CA ASN A 464 -13.91 14.14 -0.64
C ASN A 464 -14.94 15.29 -0.58
N ASN A 465 -14.47 16.52 -0.65
CA ASN A 465 -15.31 17.71 -0.59
C ASN A 465 -14.69 18.88 -1.38
N SER A 466 -15.15 19.05 -2.61
CA SER A 466 -14.63 20.08 -3.52
C SER A 466 -14.70 21.50 -2.95
N THR A 467 -15.62 21.81 -2.05
CA THR A 467 -15.68 23.13 -1.38
C THR A 467 -14.48 23.36 -0.47
N ASN A 468 -14.00 22.30 0.18
CA ASN A 468 -12.83 22.37 1.04
C ASN A 468 -11.53 22.26 0.24
N ASP A 469 -11.53 21.40 -0.79
CA ASP A 469 -10.33 20.95 -1.46
C ASP A 469 -9.88 21.89 -2.58
N PHE A 470 -10.81 22.61 -3.22
CA PHE A 470 -10.50 23.48 -4.34
C PHE A 470 -10.53 24.98 -3.97
N THR A 471 -9.77 25.76 -4.71
CA THR A 471 -9.84 27.21 -4.78
C THR A 471 -10.66 27.57 -6.01
N PRO A 472 -11.84 28.20 -5.85
CA PRO A 472 -12.63 28.67 -6.97
C PRO A 472 -11.97 29.89 -7.64
N ASP A 473 -12.38 30.22 -8.86
CA ASP A 473 -11.92 31.40 -9.62
C ASP A 473 -10.39 31.55 -9.71
N SER A 474 -9.68 30.42 -9.70
CA SER A 474 -8.21 30.40 -9.72
C SER A 474 -7.65 30.85 -11.07
N THR A 475 -6.46 31.43 -11.05
CA THR A 475 -5.67 31.59 -12.27
C THR A 475 -5.20 30.18 -12.72
N PRO A 476 -5.44 29.80 -13.99
CA PRO A 476 -4.99 28.51 -14.50
C PRO A 476 -3.49 28.30 -14.31
N SER A 477 -3.09 27.11 -13.86
CA SER A 477 -1.68 26.81 -13.55
C SER A 477 -0.76 26.84 -14.76
N LEU A 478 -1.29 26.72 -15.98
CA LEU A 478 -0.58 26.82 -17.25
C LEU A 478 -0.39 28.27 -17.73
N LYS A 479 -1.04 29.22 -17.10
CA LYS A 479 -0.90 30.64 -17.45
C LYS A 479 0.42 31.19 -16.88
N LYS A 480 1.31 31.57 -17.76
CA LYS A 480 2.63 32.13 -17.39
C LYS A 480 2.53 33.61 -17.05
#